data_b91befdebfa46507a530e8c1e13e1153
#
_entry.id   b91befdebfa46507a530e8c1e13e1153
#
_cell.length_a   1.000
_cell.length_b   1.000
_cell.length_c   1.000
_cell.angle_alpha   90.00
_cell.angle_beta   90.00
_cell.angle_gamma   90.00
#
_symmetry.space_group_name_H-M   'P 1'
#
loop_
_entity.id
_entity.type
_entity.pdbx_description
1 polymer ?
#
loop_
_entity_poly.entity_id
_entity_poly.type
_entity_poly.pdbx_seq_one_letter_code
_entity_poly.pdbx_strand_id
1 'polypeptide(L)'
;MRDYHFTPESYLTMMRAAVPGYDRLEDETLTATGVGAKSVLELGTGTGETARRVLNRHPDAQLIGIDASPGMVKVARASLPADRVKLLVGRLEDPLPEGSFDLVVSALAVHHLEGTGKADLFRRIASRLDPAGRFVLADVVEPVNPSYGVTAIDPEVDHPSKLDEQLAWLEAAGLFPEVTWTHRDLVVIVGSPG
;
A
#
# COMPACT_ATOMS: atom_id res chain seq x y z
N MET A 1 6.01 13.53 -15.87
CA MET A 1 5.46 12.18 -15.56
C MET A 1 6.05 11.22 -16.59
N ARG A 2 6.93 10.30 -16.21
CA ARG A 2 7.51 9.33 -17.14
C ARG A 2 6.41 8.32 -17.47
N ASP A 3 6.11 8.16 -18.75
CA ASP A 3 5.17 7.14 -19.24
C ASP A 3 5.90 5.79 -19.15
N TYR A 4 5.66 5.06 -18.08
CA TYR A 4 6.25 3.74 -17.88
C TYR A 4 5.46 2.71 -18.70
N HIS A 5 6.06 2.22 -19.78
CA HIS A 5 5.52 1.09 -20.56
C HIS A 5 5.96 -0.23 -19.92
N PHE A 6 5.35 -0.58 -18.79
CA PHE A 6 5.59 -1.89 -18.18
C PHE A 6 4.50 -2.89 -18.55
N THR A 7 4.90 -4.15 -18.80
CA THR A 7 3.99 -5.29 -18.63
C THR A 7 4.02 -5.71 -17.15
N PRO A 8 3.00 -6.43 -16.64
CA PRO A 8 3.04 -6.94 -15.27
C PRO A 8 4.33 -7.71 -14.95
N GLU A 9 4.77 -8.57 -15.88
CA GLU A 9 5.97 -9.39 -15.71
C GLU A 9 7.26 -8.56 -15.67
N SER A 10 7.39 -7.55 -16.53
CA SER A 10 8.56 -6.68 -16.55
C SER A 10 8.62 -5.79 -15.31
N TYR A 11 7.46 -5.33 -14.82
CA TYR A 11 7.36 -4.57 -13.57
C TYR A 11 7.76 -5.41 -12.36
N LEU A 12 7.25 -6.64 -12.24
CA LEU A 12 7.62 -7.54 -11.15
C LEU A 12 9.13 -7.88 -11.15
N THR A 13 9.71 -8.08 -12.31
CA THR A 13 11.15 -8.33 -12.43
C THR A 13 11.94 -7.11 -11.95
N MET A 14 11.51 -5.92 -12.31
CA MET A 14 12.12 -4.66 -11.84
C MET A 14 11.97 -4.50 -10.34
N MET A 15 10.77 -4.71 -9.77
CA MET A 15 10.52 -4.60 -8.34
C MET A 15 11.36 -5.56 -7.51
N ARG A 16 11.50 -6.81 -7.95
CA ARG A 16 12.37 -7.81 -7.29
C ARG A 16 13.84 -7.42 -7.30
N ALA A 17 14.29 -6.72 -8.32
CA ALA A 17 15.66 -6.20 -8.39
C ALA A 17 15.86 -4.94 -7.54
N ALA A 18 14.88 -4.04 -7.50
CA ALA A 18 14.94 -2.77 -6.77
C ALA A 18 14.67 -2.92 -5.26
N VAL A 19 13.87 -3.90 -4.87
CA VAL A 19 13.43 -4.14 -3.48
C VAL A 19 13.86 -5.53 -3.03
N PRO A 20 15.07 -5.70 -2.45
CA PRO A 20 15.51 -6.97 -1.91
C PRO A 20 14.59 -7.45 -0.78
N GLY A 21 13.83 -8.51 -1.02
CA GLY A 21 12.79 -9.01 -0.10
C GLY A 21 11.36 -8.74 -0.56
N TYR A 22 11.16 -8.25 -1.79
CA TYR A 22 9.86 -7.93 -2.36
C TYR A 22 8.81 -9.04 -2.19
N ASP A 23 9.14 -10.28 -2.61
CA ASP A 23 8.18 -11.40 -2.52
C ASP A 23 7.79 -11.70 -1.06
N ARG A 24 8.75 -11.56 -0.11
CA ARG A 24 8.47 -11.73 1.31
C ARG A 24 7.61 -10.61 1.86
N LEU A 25 7.87 -9.36 1.47
CA LEU A 25 7.03 -8.21 1.83
C LEU A 25 5.58 -8.44 1.40
N GLU A 26 5.36 -8.89 0.16
CA GLU A 26 4.04 -9.22 -0.37
C GLU A 26 3.35 -10.34 0.42
N ASP A 27 4.08 -11.41 0.80
CA ASP A 27 3.53 -12.52 1.57
C ASP A 27 3.14 -12.08 3.00
N GLU A 28 3.95 -11.25 3.64
CA GLU A 28 3.65 -10.69 4.97
C GLU A 28 2.51 -9.66 4.89
N THR A 29 2.47 -8.83 3.84
CA THR A 29 1.35 -7.94 3.56
C THR A 29 0.06 -8.74 3.50
N LEU A 30 0.04 -9.79 2.70
CA LEU A 30 -1.13 -10.65 2.53
C LEU A 30 -1.54 -11.33 3.85
N THR A 31 -0.58 -11.75 4.66
CA THR A 31 -0.84 -12.33 5.98
C THR A 31 -1.51 -11.30 6.90
N ALA A 32 -1.02 -10.06 6.89
CA ALA A 32 -1.54 -8.95 7.69
C ALA A 32 -2.98 -8.55 7.30
N THR A 33 -3.44 -8.79 6.05
CA THR A 33 -4.81 -8.50 5.64
C THR A 33 -5.86 -9.35 6.39
N GLY A 34 -5.46 -10.44 7.03
CA GLY A 34 -6.37 -11.38 7.67
C GLY A 34 -7.19 -12.19 6.67
N VAL A 35 -8.46 -12.43 6.96
CA VAL A 35 -9.38 -13.18 6.11
C VAL A 35 -10.78 -12.57 6.12
N GLY A 36 -11.54 -12.79 5.04
CA GLY A 36 -12.98 -12.47 5.01
C GLY A 36 -13.30 -11.00 4.71
N ALA A 37 -12.33 -10.19 4.30
CA ALA A 37 -12.62 -8.83 3.85
C ALA A 37 -13.56 -8.84 2.64
N LYS A 38 -14.52 -7.89 2.61
CA LYS A 38 -15.54 -7.75 1.57
C LYS A 38 -15.45 -6.42 0.83
N SER A 39 -15.05 -5.36 1.53
CA SER A 39 -14.89 -4.00 0.99
C SER A 39 -13.44 -3.57 1.15
N VAL A 40 -12.70 -3.53 0.05
CA VAL A 40 -11.25 -3.27 0.04
C VAL A 40 -10.94 -1.98 -0.70
N LEU A 41 -10.11 -1.13 -0.09
CA LEU A 41 -9.46 0.00 -0.75
C LEU A 41 -7.96 -0.28 -0.86
N GLU A 42 -7.42 -0.26 -2.07
CA GLU A 42 -5.99 -0.35 -2.31
C GLU A 42 -5.43 1.00 -2.77
N LEU A 43 -4.35 1.43 -2.14
CA LEU A 43 -3.67 2.70 -2.39
C LEU A 43 -2.31 2.44 -3.05
N GLY A 44 -2.11 2.95 -4.26
CA GLY A 44 -0.93 2.66 -5.07
C GLY A 44 -1.02 1.28 -5.73
N THR A 45 -2.13 1.01 -6.46
CA THR A 45 -2.38 -0.32 -7.06
C THR A 45 -1.30 -0.77 -8.05
N GLY A 46 -0.59 0.16 -8.69
CA GLY A 46 0.43 -0.17 -9.67
C GLY A 46 -0.10 -1.04 -10.80
N THR A 47 0.58 -2.13 -11.08
CA THR A 47 0.15 -3.13 -12.09
C THR A 47 -0.88 -4.13 -11.57
N GLY A 48 -1.28 -4.05 -10.28
CA GLY A 48 -2.31 -4.86 -9.67
C GLY A 48 -1.83 -6.16 -9.01
N GLU A 49 -0.53 -6.30 -8.72
CA GLU A 49 -0.03 -7.55 -8.12
C GLU A 49 -0.57 -7.76 -6.71
N THR A 50 -0.51 -6.75 -5.83
CA THR A 50 -1.06 -6.82 -4.48
C THR A 50 -2.58 -7.01 -4.53
N ALA A 51 -3.29 -6.24 -5.38
CA ALA A 51 -4.74 -6.43 -5.62
C ALA A 51 -5.10 -7.86 -5.97
N ARG A 52 -4.38 -8.46 -6.89
CA ARG A 52 -4.60 -9.85 -7.33
C ARG A 52 -4.44 -10.84 -6.17
N ARG A 53 -3.40 -10.67 -5.34
CA ARG A 53 -3.15 -11.51 -4.16
C ARG A 53 -4.24 -11.33 -3.10
N VAL A 54 -4.65 -10.08 -2.83
CA VAL A 54 -5.73 -9.74 -1.91
C VAL A 54 -7.05 -10.37 -2.36
N LEU A 55 -7.42 -10.24 -3.63
CA LEU A 55 -8.64 -10.83 -4.19
C LEU A 55 -8.65 -12.37 -4.12
N ASN A 56 -7.50 -13.01 -4.28
CA ASN A 56 -7.37 -14.47 -4.13
C ASN A 56 -7.57 -14.91 -2.67
N ARG A 57 -7.07 -14.13 -1.70
CA ARG A 57 -7.23 -14.41 -0.26
C ARG A 57 -8.63 -14.10 0.26
N HIS A 58 -9.29 -13.10 -0.33
CA HIS A 58 -10.62 -12.61 0.03
C HIS A 58 -11.58 -12.81 -1.15
N PRO A 59 -12.11 -14.04 -1.36
CA PRO A 59 -12.86 -14.40 -2.57
C PRO A 59 -14.15 -13.59 -2.77
N ASP A 60 -14.74 -13.10 -1.69
CA ASP A 60 -15.98 -12.30 -1.71
C ASP A 60 -15.73 -10.78 -1.76
N ALA A 61 -14.45 -10.34 -1.84
CA ALA A 61 -14.11 -8.93 -1.81
C ALA A 61 -14.47 -8.21 -3.11
N GLN A 62 -14.98 -6.98 -2.95
CA GLN A 62 -15.01 -5.94 -3.98
C GLN A 62 -13.87 -4.96 -3.65
N LEU A 63 -13.06 -4.61 -4.64
CA LEU A 63 -11.88 -3.79 -4.46
C LEU A 63 -11.99 -2.50 -5.27
N ILE A 64 -11.69 -1.37 -4.62
CA ILE A 64 -11.39 -0.11 -5.29
C ILE A 64 -9.89 0.09 -5.23
N GLY A 65 -9.24 0.19 -6.38
CA GLY A 65 -7.80 0.47 -6.48
C GLY A 65 -7.55 1.87 -7.02
N ILE A 66 -6.57 2.58 -6.44
CA ILE A 66 -6.17 3.93 -6.85
C ILE A 66 -4.69 3.92 -7.22
N ASP A 67 -4.36 4.54 -8.34
CA ASP A 67 -2.98 4.80 -8.73
C ASP A 67 -2.88 6.12 -9.50
N ALA A 68 -1.80 6.87 -9.28
CA ALA A 68 -1.59 8.16 -9.95
C ALA A 68 -1.23 8.02 -11.44
N SER A 69 -0.73 6.86 -11.85
CA SER A 69 -0.31 6.57 -13.22
C SER A 69 -1.44 5.96 -14.06
N PRO A 70 -1.96 6.67 -15.09
CA PRO A 70 -2.92 6.06 -16.02
C PRO A 70 -2.38 4.82 -16.72
N GLY A 71 -1.05 4.77 -16.94
CA GLY A 71 -0.37 3.61 -17.53
C GLY A 71 -0.46 2.37 -16.63
N MET A 72 -0.19 2.53 -15.32
CA MET A 72 -0.34 1.45 -14.32
C MET A 72 -1.78 0.97 -14.21
N VAL A 73 -2.74 1.91 -14.09
CA VAL A 73 -4.18 1.59 -14.06
C VAL A 73 -4.62 0.82 -15.30
N LYS A 74 -4.08 1.15 -16.47
CA LYS A 74 -4.38 0.42 -17.71
C LYS A 74 -3.87 -1.02 -17.64
N VAL A 75 -2.66 -1.25 -17.12
CA VAL A 75 -2.07 -2.58 -16.95
C VAL A 75 -2.87 -3.38 -15.92
N ALA A 76 -3.15 -2.82 -14.76
CA ALA A 76 -3.97 -3.45 -13.72
C ALA A 76 -5.35 -3.87 -14.23
N ARG A 77 -6.01 -2.99 -15.02
CA ARG A 77 -7.33 -3.27 -15.61
C ARG A 77 -7.32 -4.46 -16.55
N ALA A 78 -6.22 -4.72 -17.23
CA ALA A 78 -6.09 -5.86 -18.14
C ALA A 78 -5.87 -7.20 -17.40
N SER A 79 -5.40 -7.16 -16.14
CA SER A 79 -5.01 -8.33 -15.35
C SER A 79 -5.97 -8.69 -14.21
N LEU A 80 -6.83 -7.75 -13.78
CA LEU A 80 -7.75 -7.94 -12.66
C LEU A 80 -9.18 -8.24 -13.10
N PRO A 81 -9.98 -8.98 -12.30
CA PRO A 81 -11.36 -9.32 -12.64
C PRO A 81 -12.26 -8.07 -12.61
N ALA A 82 -12.81 -7.70 -13.78
CA ALA A 82 -13.56 -6.46 -13.95
C ALA A 82 -14.89 -6.40 -13.16
N ASP A 83 -15.43 -7.55 -12.80
CA ASP A 83 -16.66 -7.69 -11.99
C ASP A 83 -16.43 -7.46 -10.50
N ARG A 84 -15.16 -7.50 -10.06
CA ARG A 84 -14.77 -7.34 -8.65
C ARG A 84 -13.90 -6.12 -8.38
N VAL A 85 -13.41 -5.43 -9.41
CA VAL A 85 -12.43 -4.35 -9.26
C VAL A 85 -12.87 -3.09 -9.98
N LYS A 86 -12.88 -1.98 -9.23
CA LYS A 86 -13.00 -0.63 -9.75
C LYS A 86 -11.66 0.09 -9.64
N LEU A 87 -11.07 0.48 -10.76
CA LEU A 87 -9.79 1.20 -10.78
C LEU A 87 -9.98 2.67 -11.10
N LEU A 88 -9.35 3.51 -10.29
CA LEU A 88 -9.39 4.97 -10.39
C LEU A 88 -7.97 5.52 -10.64
N VAL A 89 -7.87 6.49 -11.52
CA VAL A 89 -6.66 7.30 -11.63
C VAL A 89 -6.80 8.44 -10.63
N GLY A 90 -5.89 8.52 -9.66
CA GLY A 90 -5.91 9.52 -8.59
C GLY A 90 -4.64 9.45 -7.76
N ARG A 91 -4.33 10.55 -7.09
CA ARG A 91 -3.16 10.68 -6.21
C ARG A 91 -3.53 10.29 -4.78
N LEU A 92 -2.55 9.91 -3.97
CA LEU A 92 -2.76 9.63 -2.55
C LEU A 92 -3.15 10.89 -1.74
N GLU A 93 -2.86 12.06 -2.28
CA GLU A 93 -3.25 13.36 -1.70
C GLU A 93 -4.72 13.74 -2.00
N ASP A 94 -5.33 13.13 -3.01
CA ASP A 94 -6.72 13.40 -3.39
C ASP A 94 -7.71 12.82 -2.34
N PRO A 95 -8.95 13.31 -2.28
CA PRO A 95 -9.99 12.71 -1.44
C PRO A 95 -10.16 11.21 -1.73
N LEU A 96 -10.20 10.40 -0.67
CA LEU A 96 -10.45 8.96 -0.81
C LEU A 96 -11.90 8.71 -1.27
N PRO A 97 -12.16 7.58 -1.95
CA PRO A 97 -13.51 7.17 -2.33
C PRO A 97 -14.48 7.19 -1.15
N GLU A 98 -15.74 7.53 -1.45
CA GLU A 98 -16.80 7.45 -0.46
C GLU A 98 -17.09 5.99 -0.08
N GLY A 99 -17.61 5.80 1.12
CA GLY A 99 -17.92 4.49 1.68
C GLY A 99 -17.03 4.17 2.87
N SER A 100 -17.21 2.97 3.39
CA SER A 100 -16.46 2.40 4.50
C SER A 100 -15.81 1.10 4.02
N PHE A 101 -14.60 0.83 4.52
CA PHE A 101 -13.80 -0.32 4.10
C PHE A 101 -13.44 -1.17 5.31
N ASP A 102 -13.60 -2.47 5.19
CA ASP A 102 -13.11 -3.43 6.18
C ASP A 102 -11.62 -3.76 6.01
N LEU A 103 -11.05 -3.40 4.85
CA LEU A 103 -9.61 -3.47 4.60
C LEU A 103 -9.15 -2.28 3.74
N VAL A 104 -8.18 -1.53 4.23
CA VAL A 104 -7.37 -0.63 3.40
C VAL A 104 -5.97 -1.21 3.32
N VAL A 105 -5.38 -1.29 2.14
CA VAL A 105 -4.03 -1.82 1.94
C VAL A 105 -3.21 -0.89 1.05
N SER A 106 -1.94 -0.76 1.37
CA SER A 106 -0.95 -0.08 0.53
C SER A 106 0.37 -0.82 0.58
N ALA A 107 0.93 -1.11 -0.57
CA ALA A 107 2.24 -1.75 -0.69
C ALA A 107 3.15 -0.90 -1.58
N LEU A 108 4.28 -0.45 -1.02
CA LEU A 108 5.34 0.32 -1.72
C LEU A 108 4.80 1.55 -2.47
N ALA A 109 3.95 2.35 -1.80
CA ALA A 109 3.38 3.56 -2.40
C ALA A 109 3.37 4.78 -1.47
N VAL A 110 3.23 4.59 -0.15
CA VAL A 110 3.11 5.71 0.79
C VAL A 110 4.44 6.45 0.96
N HIS A 111 5.58 5.79 0.72
CA HIS A 111 6.88 6.45 0.75
C HIS A 111 7.05 7.57 -0.29
N HIS A 112 6.21 7.64 -1.31
CA HIS A 112 6.21 8.78 -2.25
C HIS A 112 5.64 10.06 -1.64
N LEU A 113 4.99 10.00 -0.48
CA LEU A 113 4.50 11.19 0.22
C LEU A 113 5.53 11.71 1.22
N GLU A 114 5.61 13.04 1.35
CA GLU A 114 6.30 13.65 2.49
C GLU A 114 5.56 13.39 3.81
N GLY A 115 6.23 13.58 4.97
CA GLY A 115 5.68 13.26 6.28
C GLY A 115 4.32 13.88 6.58
N THR A 116 4.10 15.15 6.21
CA THR A 116 2.79 15.82 6.37
C THR A 116 1.70 15.19 5.51
N GLY A 117 2.05 14.74 4.31
CA GLY A 117 1.15 14.02 3.40
C GLY A 117 0.78 12.64 3.93
N LYS A 118 1.74 11.91 4.54
CA LYS A 118 1.48 10.62 5.20
C LYS A 118 0.53 10.79 6.39
N ALA A 119 0.80 11.74 7.27
CA ALA A 119 -0.07 12.02 8.42
C ALA A 119 -1.49 12.39 8.00
N ASP A 120 -1.65 13.17 6.91
CA ASP A 120 -2.96 13.50 6.35
C ASP A 120 -3.65 12.27 5.77
N LEU A 121 -2.93 11.46 4.98
CA LEU A 121 -3.45 10.22 4.40
C LEU A 121 -3.96 9.27 5.50
N PHE A 122 -3.19 9.06 6.57
CA PHE A 122 -3.58 8.17 7.68
C PHE A 122 -4.86 8.64 8.37
N ARG A 123 -5.04 9.96 8.58
CA ARG A 123 -6.32 10.51 9.10
C ARG A 123 -7.50 10.24 8.16
N ARG A 124 -7.30 10.40 6.85
CA ARG A 124 -8.33 10.10 5.85
C ARG A 124 -8.66 8.61 5.80
N ILE A 125 -7.65 7.74 5.89
CA ILE A 125 -7.85 6.28 5.98
C ILE A 125 -8.66 5.94 7.24
N ALA A 126 -8.27 6.42 8.41
CA ALA A 126 -8.98 6.18 9.66
C ALA A 126 -10.47 6.55 9.58
N SER A 127 -10.79 7.67 8.89
CA SER A 127 -12.17 8.09 8.69
C SER A 127 -13.00 7.22 7.73
N ARG A 128 -12.36 6.29 7.01
CA ARG A 128 -12.96 5.39 6.02
C ARG A 128 -12.94 3.92 6.45
N LEU A 129 -12.25 3.58 7.53
CA LEU A 129 -12.26 2.23 8.07
C LEU A 129 -13.57 1.93 8.81
N ASP A 130 -14.08 0.72 8.61
CA ASP A 130 -15.11 0.16 9.48
C ASP A 130 -14.55 -0.01 10.90
N PRO A 131 -15.40 0.03 11.95
CA PRO A 131 -14.94 -0.14 13.34
C PRO A 131 -14.15 -1.44 13.57
N ALA A 132 -14.42 -2.51 12.82
CA ALA A 132 -13.67 -3.76 12.86
C ALA A 132 -12.68 -3.91 11.70
N GLY A 133 -12.50 -2.84 10.91
CA GLY A 133 -11.59 -2.81 9.76
C GLY A 133 -10.13 -2.71 10.16
N ARG A 134 -9.26 -2.80 9.16
CA ARG A 134 -7.80 -2.61 9.35
C ARG A 134 -7.16 -1.91 8.17
N PHE A 135 -6.13 -1.16 8.47
CA PHE A 135 -5.20 -0.63 7.49
C PHE A 135 -3.92 -1.46 7.51
N VAL A 136 -3.47 -1.96 6.37
CA VAL A 136 -2.20 -2.65 6.19
C VAL A 136 -1.28 -1.78 5.36
N LEU A 137 -0.19 -1.35 5.96
CA LEU A 137 0.87 -0.58 5.31
C LEU A 137 2.11 -1.46 5.19
N ALA A 138 2.49 -1.80 3.97
CA ALA A 138 3.73 -2.48 3.64
C ALA A 138 4.61 -1.51 2.86
N ASP A 139 5.73 -1.06 3.44
CA ASP A 139 6.49 0.01 2.80
C ASP A 139 7.98 -0.03 3.19
N VAL A 140 8.74 0.82 2.50
CA VAL A 140 10.13 1.12 2.85
C VAL A 140 10.18 2.22 3.92
N VAL A 141 11.06 2.06 4.89
CA VAL A 141 11.31 3.03 5.95
C VAL A 141 12.77 3.49 5.93
N GLU A 142 13.04 4.67 6.46
CA GLU A 142 14.41 5.10 6.76
C GLU A 142 14.99 4.20 7.87
N PRO A 143 16.00 3.38 7.59
CA PRO A 143 16.50 2.43 8.58
C PRO A 143 17.36 3.13 9.63
N VAL A 144 17.26 2.69 10.89
CA VAL A 144 18.11 3.17 12.00
C VAL A 144 19.59 2.87 11.71
N ASN A 145 19.88 1.70 11.15
CA ASN A 145 21.23 1.34 10.69
C ASN A 145 21.33 1.57 9.18
N PRO A 146 22.16 2.51 8.72
CA PRO A 146 22.30 2.81 7.28
C PRO A 146 22.65 1.59 6.39
N SER A 147 23.31 0.57 6.97
CA SER A 147 23.62 -0.66 6.21
C SER A 147 22.40 -1.51 5.86
N TYR A 148 21.24 -1.21 6.43
CA TYR A 148 19.97 -1.86 6.13
C TYR A 148 19.21 -1.18 4.99
N GLY A 149 19.61 0.01 4.57
CA GLY A 149 19.08 0.68 3.38
C GLY A 149 19.52 -0.05 2.11
N VAL A 150 18.72 -0.98 1.65
CA VAL A 150 19.01 -1.86 0.50
C VAL A 150 18.01 -1.69 -0.64
N THR A 151 16.86 -1.11 -0.36
CA THR A 151 15.87 -0.76 -1.38
C THR A 151 16.39 0.40 -2.22
N ALA A 152 16.22 0.30 -3.54
CA ALA A 152 16.58 1.39 -4.44
C ALA A 152 15.62 2.57 -4.24
N ILE A 153 16.15 3.71 -3.78
CA ILE A 153 15.40 4.94 -3.51
C ILE A 153 15.80 6.00 -4.53
N ASP A 154 14.82 6.63 -5.15
CA ASP A 154 14.99 7.82 -5.97
C ASP A 154 14.68 9.07 -5.12
N PRO A 155 15.70 9.84 -4.66
CA PRO A 155 15.48 10.94 -3.72
C PRO A 155 14.68 12.12 -4.30
N GLU A 156 14.39 12.12 -5.61
CA GLU A 156 13.53 13.13 -6.22
C GLU A 156 12.02 12.85 -6.03
N VAL A 157 11.67 11.59 -5.75
CA VAL A 157 10.26 11.13 -5.69
C VAL A 157 9.94 10.24 -4.48
N ASP A 158 10.97 9.72 -3.80
CA ASP A 158 10.81 8.82 -2.66
C ASP A 158 11.22 9.53 -1.37
N HIS A 159 10.34 9.54 -0.41
CA HIS A 159 10.48 10.19 0.89
C HIS A 159 10.22 9.18 2.02
N PRO A 160 11.04 8.12 2.16
CA PRO A 160 10.88 7.18 3.26
C PRO A 160 11.00 7.94 4.60
N SER A 161 10.18 7.56 5.56
CA SER A 161 10.20 8.13 6.92
C SER A 161 10.63 7.08 7.92
N LYS A 162 11.08 7.50 9.08
CA LYS A 162 11.42 6.58 10.17
C LYS A 162 10.18 5.82 10.64
N LEU A 163 10.40 4.60 11.12
CA LEU A 163 9.31 3.75 11.60
C LEU A 163 8.56 4.41 12.77
N ASP A 164 9.27 4.99 13.73
CA ASP A 164 8.67 5.66 14.89
C ASP A 164 7.81 6.88 14.49
N GLU A 165 8.21 7.63 13.46
CA GLU A 165 7.40 8.72 12.92
C GLU A 165 6.09 8.20 12.31
N GLN A 166 6.16 7.11 11.53
CA GLN A 166 4.96 6.52 10.92
C GLN A 166 4.00 5.96 11.98
N LEU A 167 4.52 5.30 13.02
CA LEU A 167 3.70 4.83 14.15
C LEU A 167 3.02 5.99 14.86
N ALA A 168 3.75 7.07 15.15
CA ALA A 168 3.19 8.26 15.80
C ALA A 168 2.07 8.93 14.95
N TRP A 169 2.22 8.98 13.61
CA TRP A 169 1.18 9.52 12.74
C TRP A 169 -0.06 8.63 12.67
N LEU A 170 0.11 7.31 12.71
CA LEU A 170 -1.01 6.36 12.77
C LEU A 170 -1.77 6.51 14.08
N GLU A 171 -1.06 6.58 15.22
CA GLU A 171 -1.66 6.84 16.54
C GLU A 171 -2.42 8.18 16.57
N ALA A 172 -1.80 9.24 16.06
CA ALA A 172 -2.43 10.56 15.96
C ALA A 172 -3.67 10.58 15.05
N ALA A 173 -3.76 9.64 14.11
CA ALA A 173 -4.94 9.41 13.27
C ALA A 173 -6.07 8.62 13.96
N GLY A 174 -5.84 8.12 15.19
CA GLY A 174 -6.80 7.29 15.92
C GLY A 174 -6.73 5.80 15.58
N LEU A 175 -5.62 5.36 15.01
CA LEU A 175 -5.35 3.95 14.75
C LEU A 175 -4.38 3.40 15.80
N PHE A 176 -4.55 2.12 16.16
CA PHE A 176 -3.60 1.38 16.99
C PHE A 176 -2.65 0.61 16.09
N PRO A 177 -1.40 1.09 15.88
CA PRO A 177 -0.47 0.43 14.99
C PRO A 177 0.23 -0.74 15.67
N GLU A 178 0.34 -1.85 14.95
CA GLU A 178 1.15 -3.01 15.30
C GLU A 178 2.14 -3.28 14.16
N VAL A 179 3.43 -3.38 14.46
CA VAL A 179 4.44 -3.81 13.50
C VAL A 179 4.43 -5.34 13.46
N THR A 180 3.90 -5.90 12.38
CA THR A 180 3.76 -7.36 12.25
C THR A 180 4.98 -8.02 11.60
N TRP A 181 5.76 -7.25 10.84
CA TRP A 181 6.99 -7.75 10.22
C TRP A 181 7.97 -6.62 9.89
N THR A 182 9.26 -6.93 9.99
CA THR A 182 10.36 -6.05 9.55
C THR A 182 11.47 -6.86 8.91
N HIS A 183 12.08 -6.32 7.88
CA HIS A 183 13.31 -6.87 7.30
C HIS A 183 14.11 -5.74 6.66
N ARG A 184 15.26 -5.42 7.28
CA ARG A 184 16.15 -4.33 6.85
C ARG A 184 15.40 -2.98 6.84
N ASP A 185 15.15 -2.40 5.65
CA ASP A 185 14.42 -1.17 5.42
C ASP A 185 12.94 -1.37 5.04
N LEU A 186 12.45 -2.61 5.12
CA LEU A 186 11.05 -2.95 4.83
C LEU A 186 10.27 -3.22 6.10
N VAL A 187 9.00 -2.82 6.11
CA VAL A 187 8.09 -2.98 7.24
C VAL A 187 6.68 -3.34 6.78
N VAL A 188 5.97 -4.13 7.60
CA VAL A 188 4.50 -4.28 7.52
C VAL A 188 3.91 -3.83 8.84
N ILE A 189 2.98 -2.88 8.77
CA ILE A 189 2.27 -2.30 9.91
C ILE A 189 0.77 -2.54 9.71
N VAL A 190 0.10 -2.96 10.76
CA VAL A 190 -1.37 -3.04 10.83
C VAL A 190 -1.87 -1.94 11.73
N GLY A 191 -2.73 -1.05 11.24
CA GLY A 191 -3.44 -0.06 12.02
C GLY A 191 -4.91 -0.47 12.16
N SER A 192 -5.39 -0.58 13.39
CA SER A 192 -6.80 -0.89 13.68
C SER A 192 -7.47 0.31 14.34
N PRO A 193 -8.76 0.61 14.04
CA PRO A 193 -9.51 1.61 14.79
C PRO A 193 -9.60 1.29 16.27
N GLY A 194 -9.65 2.34 17.13
CA GLY A 194 -9.84 2.20 18.56
C GLY A 194 -11.30 1.99 18.98
#